data_afb73a8d3e1d0f547dd0feba89175999
#
_entry.id   afb73a8d3e1d0f547dd0feba89175999
#
_cell.length_a   1.000
_cell.length_b   1.000
_cell.length_c   1.000
_cell.angle_alpha   90.00
_cell.angle_beta   90.00
_cell.angle_gamma   90.00
#
_symmetry.space_group_name_H-M   'P 1'
#
loop_
_entity.id
_entity.type
_entity.pdbx_description
1 polymer ?
#
loop_
_entity_poly.entity_id
_entity_poly.type
_entity_poly.pdbx_seq_one_letter_code
_entity_poly.pdbx_strand_id
1 'polypeptide(L)'
;MKIQLKNVKINDSFSEETICFKADVFVNGKKVAYAENDGRGGCTFISAYPEKRSELAEVENYCKTLPKRVYDFGEFDNNLESVIEDLLNEKMQEKEQKKIDKLCLTAIVYGIPGGMSYSFIGFKGKPKLEDIKKTAAGQKAIENLLEKVKSKLEEGQVIFNNNI
;
A
#
# COMPACT_ATOMS: atom_id res chain seq x y z
N MET A 1 -19.90 -6.41 9.67
CA MET A 1 -20.16 -6.07 8.24
C MET A 1 -18.83 -6.10 7.50
N LYS A 2 -18.75 -6.58 6.26
CA LYS A 2 -17.50 -6.62 5.49
C LYS A 2 -17.52 -5.53 4.41
N ILE A 3 -16.70 -4.49 4.59
CA ILE A 3 -16.53 -3.39 3.64
C ILE A 3 -15.26 -3.64 2.83
N GLN A 4 -15.30 -3.42 1.51
CA GLN A 4 -14.17 -3.63 0.61
C GLN A 4 -14.16 -2.58 -0.50
N LEU A 5 -12.98 -2.16 -0.91
CA LEU A 5 -12.79 -1.38 -2.13
C LEU A 5 -12.42 -2.30 -3.29
N LYS A 6 -13.11 -2.13 -4.43
CA LYS A 6 -12.77 -2.78 -5.71
C LYS A 6 -12.62 -1.74 -6.81
N ASN A 7 -12.01 -2.14 -7.91
CA ASN A 7 -11.76 -1.26 -9.06
C ASN A 7 -11.04 0.04 -8.68
N VAL A 8 -10.14 -0.05 -7.70
CA VAL A 8 -9.39 1.09 -7.17
C VAL A 8 -8.46 1.62 -8.27
N LYS A 9 -8.63 2.89 -8.61
CA LYS A 9 -7.76 3.64 -9.52
C LYS A 9 -7.15 4.80 -8.75
N ILE A 10 -5.84 4.80 -8.61
CA ILE A 10 -5.08 5.86 -7.94
C ILE A 10 -4.32 6.63 -9.02
N ASN A 11 -4.30 7.95 -8.90
CA ASN A 11 -3.53 8.81 -9.78
C ASN A 11 -2.49 9.58 -8.94
N ASP A 12 -1.29 9.04 -8.88
CA ASP A 12 -0.19 9.60 -8.08
C ASP A 12 0.19 11.03 -8.52
N SER A 13 0.00 11.37 -9.81
CA SER A 13 0.32 12.69 -10.36
C SER A 13 -0.65 13.80 -9.92
N PHE A 14 -1.83 13.45 -9.44
CA PHE A 14 -2.84 14.38 -8.93
C PHE A 14 -3.04 14.28 -7.42
N SER A 15 -2.24 13.45 -6.75
CA SER A 15 -2.26 13.34 -5.28
C SER A 15 -1.33 14.41 -4.70
N GLU A 16 -1.89 15.58 -4.38
CA GLU A 16 -1.18 16.73 -3.80
C GLU A 16 -1.26 16.71 -2.26
N GLU A 17 -2.44 17.00 -1.70
CA GLU A 17 -2.68 17.01 -0.24
C GLU A 17 -3.39 15.76 0.24
N THR A 18 -4.15 15.12 -0.63
CA THR A 18 -4.84 13.85 -0.38
C THR A 18 -4.55 12.87 -1.52
N ILE A 19 -4.92 11.61 -1.34
CA ILE A 19 -4.77 10.61 -2.40
C ILE A 19 -5.85 10.82 -3.45
N CYS A 20 -5.46 11.13 -4.70
CA CYS A 20 -6.38 11.17 -5.82
C CYS A 20 -6.77 9.74 -6.23
N PHE A 21 -8.05 9.38 -6.01
CA PHE A 21 -8.53 8.04 -6.33
C PHE A 21 -9.99 7.99 -6.74
N LYS A 22 -10.35 6.87 -7.37
CA LYS A 22 -11.74 6.41 -7.56
C LYS A 22 -11.83 4.93 -7.24
N ALA A 23 -12.91 4.53 -6.58
CA ALA A 23 -13.13 3.14 -6.19
C ALA A 23 -14.62 2.81 -6.09
N ASP A 24 -14.96 1.53 -6.26
CA ASP A 24 -16.27 1.00 -5.93
C ASP A 24 -16.26 0.48 -4.49
N VAL A 25 -17.28 0.87 -3.71
CA VAL A 25 -17.49 0.40 -2.34
C VAL A 25 -18.41 -0.81 -2.35
N PHE A 26 -17.90 -1.93 -1.87
CA PHE A 26 -18.62 -3.19 -1.74
C PHE A 26 -18.89 -3.49 -0.27
N VAL A 27 -20.10 -3.93 0.03
CA VAL A 27 -20.52 -4.35 1.37
C VAL A 27 -21.10 -5.75 1.29
N ASN A 28 -20.52 -6.68 2.06
CA ASN A 28 -20.90 -8.10 2.03
C ASN A 28 -20.97 -8.69 0.60
N GLY A 29 -20.01 -8.24 -0.25
CA GLY A 29 -19.89 -8.72 -1.63
C GLY A 29 -20.78 -8.00 -2.66
N LYS A 30 -21.68 -7.10 -2.24
CA LYS A 30 -22.56 -6.31 -3.12
C LYS A 30 -21.99 -4.91 -3.31
N LYS A 31 -22.06 -4.37 -4.52
CA LYS A 31 -21.68 -3.00 -4.84
C LYS A 31 -22.75 -2.04 -4.32
N VAL A 32 -22.38 -1.13 -3.42
CA VAL A 32 -23.30 -0.22 -2.73
C VAL A 32 -23.09 1.23 -3.12
N ALA A 33 -21.86 1.65 -3.21
CA ALA A 33 -21.50 3.04 -3.50
C ALA A 33 -20.25 3.13 -4.36
N TYR A 34 -19.94 4.33 -4.80
CA TYR A 34 -18.60 4.68 -5.26
C TYR A 34 -17.99 5.75 -4.35
N ALA A 35 -16.67 5.79 -4.31
CA ALA A 35 -15.91 6.79 -3.56
C ALA A 35 -14.86 7.40 -4.47
N GLU A 36 -14.65 8.71 -4.34
CA GLU A 36 -13.60 9.43 -5.07
C GLU A 36 -13.05 10.61 -4.26
N ASN A 37 -11.79 10.94 -4.52
CA ASN A 37 -11.13 12.15 -4.04
C ASN A 37 -10.26 12.69 -5.18
N ASP A 38 -10.26 13.99 -5.38
CA ASP A 38 -9.51 14.63 -6.47
C ASP A 38 -8.03 14.89 -6.13
N GLY A 39 -7.62 14.65 -4.87
CA GLY A 39 -6.24 14.75 -4.43
C GLY A 39 -5.79 16.13 -3.97
N ARG A 40 -6.68 17.12 -3.93
CA ARG A 40 -6.36 18.54 -3.63
C ARG A 40 -6.69 18.98 -2.21
N GLY A 41 -6.83 18.02 -1.32
CA GLY A 41 -7.35 18.27 0.02
C GLY A 41 -8.89 18.19 0.06
N GLY A 42 -9.44 17.97 1.23
CA GLY A 42 -10.88 17.82 1.41
C GLY A 42 -11.32 16.37 1.56
N CYS A 43 -12.60 16.23 1.88
CA CYS A 43 -13.22 14.95 2.20
C CYS A 43 -13.38 14.06 0.97
N THR A 44 -13.34 12.76 1.19
CA THR A 44 -13.69 11.77 0.17
C THR A 44 -15.17 11.84 -0.16
N PHE A 45 -15.51 12.06 -1.42
CA PHE A 45 -16.87 12.03 -1.90
C PHE A 45 -17.35 10.58 -1.99
N ILE A 46 -18.45 10.26 -1.29
CA ILE A 46 -19.05 8.92 -1.27
C ILE A 46 -20.51 9.05 -1.74
N SER A 47 -20.88 8.31 -2.78
CA SER A 47 -22.21 8.35 -3.32
C SER A 47 -22.79 6.96 -3.54
N ALA A 48 -23.99 6.72 -2.97
CA ALA A 48 -24.72 5.50 -3.17
C ALA A 48 -25.23 5.39 -4.62
N TYR A 49 -25.32 4.17 -5.14
CA TYR A 49 -26.18 3.89 -6.29
C TYR A 49 -27.65 4.16 -5.93
N PRO A 50 -28.49 4.61 -6.86
CA PRO A 50 -29.85 5.09 -6.55
C PRO A 50 -30.67 4.13 -5.67
N GLU A 51 -30.60 2.83 -5.93
CA GLU A 51 -31.31 1.78 -5.22
C GLU A 51 -30.61 1.30 -3.93
N LYS A 52 -29.43 1.89 -3.60
CA LYS A 52 -28.56 1.48 -2.49
C LYS A 52 -28.43 2.51 -1.36
N ARG A 53 -29.25 3.55 -1.37
CA ARG A 53 -29.16 4.64 -0.38
C ARG A 53 -29.39 4.16 1.05
N SER A 54 -30.38 3.28 1.26
CA SER A 54 -30.65 2.71 2.58
C SER A 54 -29.49 1.82 3.07
N GLU A 55 -28.93 1.00 2.17
CA GLU A 55 -27.78 0.16 2.49
C GLU A 55 -26.55 1.02 2.86
N LEU A 56 -26.31 2.14 2.16
CA LEU A 56 -25.22 3.05 2.49
C LEU A 56 -25.41 3.66 3.88
N ALA A 57 -26.62 4.11 4.22
CA ALA A 57 -26.93 4.65 5.55
C ALA A 57 -26.69 3.62 6.67
N GLU A 58 -27.05 2.35 6.45
CA GLU A 58 -26.73 1.26 7.37
C GLU A 58 -25.22 1.06 7.56
N VAL A 59 -24.45 1.17 6.46
CA VAL A 59 -22.98 1.06 6.51
C VAL A 59 -22.37 2.22 7.28
N GLU A 60 -22.82 3.45 7.07
CA GLU A 60 -22.37 4.63 7.82
C GLU A 60 -22.66 4.49 9.32
N ASN A 61 -23.85 4.01 9.68
CA ASN A 61 -24.18 3.73 11.07
C ASN A 61 -23.31 2.61 11.66
N TYR A 62 -23.03 1.55 10.89
CA TYR A 62 -22.13 0.50 11.33
C TYR A 62 -20.71 1.04 11.58
N CYS A 63 -20.18 1.89 10.71
CA CYS A 63 -18.85 2.49 10.90
C CYS A 63 -18.73 3.25 12.23
N LYS A 64 -19.80 3.93 12.67
CA LYS A 64 -19.84 4.61 13.98
C LYS A 64 -19.78 3.66 15.18
N THR A 65 -20.09 2.36 15.00
CA THR A 65 -19.97 1.34 16.05
C THR A 65 -18.57 0.74 16.16
N LEU A 66 -17.68 1.04 15.21
CA LEU A 66 -16.29 0.59 15.24
C LEU A 66 -15.52 1.29 16.38
N PRO A 67 -14.40 0.71 16.82
CA PRO A 67 -13.54 1.36 17.83
C PRO A 67 -13.19 2.79 17.40
N LYS A 68 -13.17 3.70 18.36
CA LYS A 68 -12.76 5.08 18.10
C LYS A 68 -11.34 5.16 17.58
N ARG A 69 -11.09 6.15 16.75
CA ARG A 69 -9.74 6.51 16.32
C ARG A 69 -9.09 7.36 17.40
N VAL A 70 -7.90 6.96 17.82
CA VAL A 70 -7.11 7.67 18.83
C VAL A 70 -5.97 8.39 18.12
N TYR A 71 -5.91 9.70 18.30
CA TYR A 71 -4.83 10.57 17.83
C TYR A 71 -4.21 11.29 19.02
N ASP A 72 -3.04 11.88 18.86
CA ASP A 72 -2.34 12.64 19.92
C ASP A 72 -3.18 13.81 20.48
N PHE A 73 -4.12 14.32 19.67
CA PHE A 73 -5.01 15.44 19.99
C PHE A 73 -6.44 15.04 20.36
N GLY A 74 -6.76 13.73 20.47
CA GLY A 74 -8.07 13.27 20.94
C GLY A 74 -8.59 11.98 20.29
N GLU A 75 -9.79 11.59 20.73
CA GLU A 75 -10.50 10.42 20.23
C GLU A 75 -11.68 10.85 19.36
N PHE A 76 -11.87 10.19 18.22
CA PHE A 76 -12.91 10.48 17.25
C PHE A 76 -13.70 9.22 16.90
N ASP A 77 -14.99 9.39 16.67
CA ASP A 77 -15.82 8.32 16.17
C ASP A 77 -15.37 7.91 14.75
N ASN A 78 -15.39 6.64 14.49
CA ASN A 78 -15.11 6.12 13.16
C ASN A 78 -16.25 6.46 12.20
N ASN A 79 -15.97 6.62 10.94
CA ASN A 79 -16.95 6.87 9.89
C ASN A 79 -16.59 6.11 8.61
N LEU A 80 -17.45 6.14 7.61
CA LEU A 80 -17.21 5.41 6.37
C LEU A 80 -16.02 5.97 5.58
N GLU A 81 -15.80 7.28 5.60
CA GLU A 81 -14.65 7.92 4.95
C GLU A 81 -13.34 7.37 5.52
N SER A 82 -13.20 7.37 6.85
CA SER A 82 -12.02 6.85 7.54
C SER A 82 -11.77 5.36 7.24
N VAL A 83 -12.84 4.56 7.15
CA VAL A 83 -12.72 3.14 6.77
C VAL A 83 -12.26 2.99 5.32
N ILE A 84 -12.74 3.84 4.42
CA ILE A 84 -12.30 3.86 3.01
C ILE A 84 -10.83 4.25 2.91
N GLU A 85 -10.39 5.24 3.68
CA GLU A 85 -8.97 5.65 3.73
C GLU A 85 -8.06 4.51 4.21
N ASP A 86 -8.45 3.78 5.25
CA ASP A 86 -7.68 2.62 5.73
C ASP A 86 -7.58 1.54 4.65
N LEU A 87 -8.71 1.19 4.03
CA LEU A 87 -8.74 0.20 2.94
C LEU A 87 -7.94 0.65 1.72
N LEU A 88 -7.90 1.96 1.43
CA LEU A 88 -7.09 2.53 0.35
C LEU A 88 -5.60 2.41 0.69
N ASN A 89 -5.21 2.76 1.90
CA ASN A 89 -3.84 2.65 2.39
C ASN A 89 -3.36 1.18 2.36
N GLU A 90 -4.20 0.23 2.80
CA GLU A 90 -3.89 -1.20 2.69
C GLU A 90 -3.64 -1.61 1.23
N LYS A 91 -4.47 -1.15 0.29
CA LYS A 91 -4.29 -1.42 -1.15
C LYS A 91 -3.01 -0.82 -1.72
N MET A 92 -2.64 0.37 -1.27
CA MET A 92 -1.39 1.00 -1.67
C MET A 92 -0.18 0.23 -1.13
N GLN A 93 -0.23 -0.18 0.12
CA GLN A 93 0.82 -0.99 0.74
C GLN A 93 0.96 -2.35 0.04
N GLU A 94 -0.15 -3.05 -0.26
CA GLU A 94 -0.13 -4.29 -1.03
C GLU A 94 0.51 -4.11 -2.42
N LYS A 95 0.17 -3.01 -3.11
CA LYS A 95 0.73 -2.69 -4.43
C LYS A 95 2.23 -2.42 -4.35
N GLU A 96 2.67 -1.68 -3.33
CA GLU A 96 4.07 -1.35 -3.13
C GLU A 96 4.89 -2.59 -2.74
N GLN A 97 4.35 -3.42 -1.83
CA GLN A 97 4.99 -4.68 -1.47
C GLN A 97 5.20 -5.60 -2.69
N LYS A 98 4.21 -5.71 -3.57
CA LYS A 98 4.35 -6.47 -4.82
C LYS A 98 5.43 -5.92 -5.75
N LYS A 99 5.65 -4.61 -5.77
CA LYS A 99 6.77 -4.00 -6.53
C LYS A 99 8.12 -4.37 -5.89
N ILE A 100 8.23 -4.26 -4.57
CA ILE A 100 9.42 -4.64 -3.81
C ILE A 100 9.73 -6.12 -4.05
N ASP A 101 8.75 -7.02 -3.88
CA ASP A 101 8.92 -8.45 -4.09
C ASP A 101 9.42 -8.77 -5.51
N LYS A 102 8.83 -8.12 -6.52
CA LYS A 102 9.27 -8.26 -7.91
C LYS A 102 10.70 -7.76 -8.12
N LEU A 103 11.07 -6.66 -7.48
CA LEU A 103 12.41 -6.08 -7.58
C LEU A 103 13.44 -6.96 -6.86
N CYS A 104 13.08 -7.57 -5.74
CA CYS A 104 13.92 -8.53 -5.01
C CYS A 104 14.33 -9.76 -5.84
N LEU A 105 13.63 -10.05 -6.93
CA LEU A 105 14.04 -11.14 -7.83
C LEU A 105 15.33 -10.83 -8.59
N THR A 106 15.63 -9.55 -8.83
CA THR A 106 16.75 -9.10 -9.70
C THR A 106 17.73 -8.15 -9.02
N ALA A 107 17.42 -7.70 -7.81
CA ALA A 107 18.22 -6.73 -7.07
C ALA A 107 18.16 -7.00 -5.56
N ILE A 108 19.15 -6.49 -4.83
CA ILE A 108 19.11 -6.39 -3.37
C ILE A 108 18.39 -5.09 -3.05
N VAL A 109 17.25 -5.19 -2.36
CA VAL A 109 16.37 -4.08 -2.00
C VAL A 109 16.45 -3.85 -0.50
N TYR A 110 16.59 -2.60 -0.08
CA TYR A 110 16.71 -2.25 1.33
C TYR A 110 16.05 -0.90 1.63
N GLY A 111 15.59 -0.73 2.84
CA GLY A 111 14.90 0.47 3.31
C GLY A 111 14.28 0.28 4.68
N ILE A 112 13.47 1.25 5.11
CA ILE A 112 12.73 1.15 6.36
C ILE A 112 11.43 0.37 6.10
N PRO A 113 11.12 -0.70 6.86
CA PRO A 113 9.87 -1.44 6.71
C PRO A 113 8.65 -0.52 6.88
N GLY A 114 7.72 -0.57 5.91
CA GLY A 114 6.57 0.34 5.88
C GLY A 114 6.88 1.78 5.51
N GLY A 115 8.13 2.11 5.21
CA GLY A 115 8.54 3.44 4.76
C GLY A 115 8.09 3.74 3.33
N MET A 116 8.06 5.03 2.99
CA MET A 116 7.64 5.52 1.67
C MET A 116 8.72 5.38 0.58
N SER A 117 9.95 5.05 0.96
CA SER A 117 11.08 4.96 0.03
C SER A 117 11.97 3.77 0.34
N TYR A 118 12.56 3.21 -0.71
CA TYR A 118 13.54 2.15 -0.62
C TYR A 118 14.64 2.36 -1.66
N SER A 119 15.78 1.76 -1.41
CA SER A 119 16.93 1.73 -2.32
C SER A 119 17.16 0.31 -2.83
N PHE A 120 17.82 0.20 -3.98
CA PHE A 120 18.18 -1.11 -4.51
C PHE A 120 19.51 -1.07 -5.26
N ILE A 121 20.20 -2.19 -5.27
CA ILE A 121 21.42 -2.41 -6.05
C ILE A 121 21.27 -3.76 -6.76
N GLY A 122 21.51 -3.79 -8.06
CA GLY A 122 21.41 -4.99 -8.87
C GLY A 122 22.53 -5.09 -9.92
N PHE A 123 22.48 -6.13 -10.72
CA PHE A 123 23.44 -6.39 -11.79
C PHE A 123 22.97 -5.77 -13.11
N LYS A 124 23.93 -5.39 -13.96
CA LYS A 124 23.64 -4.92 -15.32
C LYS A 124 22.87 -6.01 -16.10
N GLY A 125 21.83 -5.61 -16.80
CA GLY A 125 20.97 -6.53 -17.54
C GLY A 125 19.85 -7.15 -16.69
N LYS A 126 19.79 -6.86 -15.39
CA LYS A 126 18.74 -7.32 -14.45
C LYS A 126 18.48 -8.83 -14.48
N PRO A 127 19.51 -9.70 -14.44
CA PRO A 127 19.33 -11.14 -14.35
C PRO A 127 18.66 -11.49 -13.01
N LYS A 128 17.93 -12.60 -12.94
CA LYS A 128 17.39 -13.06 -11.67
C LYS A 128 18.53 -13.47 -10.73
N LEU A 129 18.44 -13.10 -9.47
CA LEU A 129 19.44 -13.44 -8.46
C LEU A 129 19.59 -14.96 -8.30
N GLU A 130 18.50 -15.72 -8.40
CA GLU A 130 18.53 -17.18 -8.36
C GLU A 130 19.35 -17.81 -9.51
N ASP A 131 19.39 -17.17 -10.69
CA ASP A 131 20.20 -17.63 -11.82
C ASP A 131 21.68 -17.33 -11.60
N ILE A 132 21.99 -16.17 -11.04
CA ILE A 132 23.35 -15.79 -10.66
C ILE A 132 23.89 -16.77 -9.61
N LYS A 133 23.11 -17.16 -8.62
CA LYS A 133 23.50 -18.10 -7.55
C LYS A 133 23.88 -19.49 -8.05
N LYS A 134 23.53 -19.88 -9.27
CA LYS A 134 23.86 -21.22 -9.82
C LYS A 134 25.37 -21.44 -10.00
N THR A 135 26.18 -20.40 -9.97
CA THR A 135 27.64 -20.48 -10.11
C THR A 135 28.36 -19.95 -8.89
N ALA A 136 29.52 -20.53 -8.55
CA ALA A 136 30.35 -20.08 -7.43
C ALA A 136 30.77 -18.59 -7.59
N ALA A 137 31.10 -18.18 -8.79
CA ALA A 137 31.43 -16.77 -9.07
C ALA A 137 30.22 -15.84 -8.85
N GLY A 138 29.03 -16.29 -9.23
CA GLY A 138 27.78 -15.56 -9.01
C GLY A 138 27.40 -15.45 -7.53
N GLN A 139 27.57 -16.52 -6.76
CA GLN A 139 27.37 -16.51 -5.30
C GLN A 139 28.28 -15.46 -4.64
N LYS A 140 29.57 -15.50 -4.97
CA LYS A 140 30.54 -14.51 -4.45
C LYS A 140 30.21 -13.07 -4.87
N ALA A 141 29.68 -12.88 -6.08
CA ALA A 141 29.26 -11.56 -6.54
C ALA A 141 28.04 -11.02 -5.75
N ILE A 142 27.08 -11.89 -5.40
CA ILE A 142 25.95 -11.53 -4.54
C ILE A 142 26.41 -11.23 -3.12
N GLU A 143 27.31 -12.05 -2.54
CA GLU A 143 27.88 -11.81 -1.21
C GLU A 143 28.58 -10.44 -1.14
N ASN A 144 29.43 -10.11 -2.10
CA ASN A 144 30.10 -8.80 -2.17
C ASN A 144 29.07 -7.65 -2.27
N LEU A 145 27.99 -7.86 -3.00
CA LEU A 145 26.92 -6.87 -3.14
C LEU A 145 26.15 -6.68 -1.84
N LEU A 146 25.88 -7.78 -1.12
CA LEU A 146 25.27 -7.78 0.21
C LEU A 146 26.12 -7.03 1.24
N GLU A 147 27.44 -7.30 1.28
CA GLU A 147 28.36 -6.58 2.16
C GLU A 147 28.36 -5.08 1.87
N LYS A 148 28.38 -4.72 0.58
CA LYS A 148 28.27 -3.31 0.16
C LYS A 148 26.96 -2.66 0.57
N VAL A 149 25.85 -3.39 0.55
CA VAL A 149 24.54 -2.87 1.04
C VAL A 149 24.60 -2.73 2.56
N LYS A 150 25.04 -3.78 3.29
CA LYS A 150 25.13 -3.76 4.74
C LYS A 150 25.98 -2.60 5.27
N SER A 151 27.08 -2.25 4.57
CA SER A 151 27.93 -1.11 4.96
C SER A 151 27.28 0.27 4.73
N LYS A 152 26.13 0.32 4.04
CA LYS A 152 25.41 1.56 3.72
C LYS A 152 24.07 1.67 4.44
N LEU A 153 23.66 0.63 5.16
CA LEU A 153 22.40 0.68 5.90
C LEU A 153 22.46 1.75 6.99
N GLU A 154 21.41 2.56 7.03
CA GLU A 154 21.17 3.54 8.07
C GLU A 154 20.31 2.93 9.19
N GLU A 155 20.18 3.63 10.30
CA GLU A 155 19.38 3.18 11.43
C GLU A 155 17.92 2.90 11.02
N GLY A 156 17.41 1.74 11.39
CA GLY A 156 16.06 1.27 11.06
C GLY A 156 15.90 0.67 9.64
N GLN A 157 16.93 0.73 8.79
CA GLN A 157 16.88 0.08 7.47
C GLN A 157 17.17 -1.41 7.56
N VAL A 158 16.46 -2.18 6.75
CA VAL A 158 16.65 -3.63 6.60
C VAL A 158 16.72 -4.02 5.12
N ILE A 159 17.29 -5.20 4.85
CA ILE A 159 17.25 -5.82 3.52
C ILE A 159 15.93 -6.58 3.39
N PHE A 160 15.16 -6.32 2.32
CA PHE A 160 13.84 -6.94 2.09
C PHE A 160 13.91 -8.31 1.42
N ASN A 161 15.06 -8.67 0.86
CA ASN A 161 15.20 -9.95 0.14
C ASN A 161 15.17 -11.13 1.11
N ASN A 162 14.21 -12.05 0.94
CA ASN A 162 14.11 -13.30 1.68
C ASN A 162 14.77 -14.49 0.93
N ASN A 163 15.27 -14.25 -0.30
CA ASN A 163 15.74 -15.28 -1.23
C ASN A 163 17.26 -15.26 -1.46
N ILE A 164 18.02 -14.53 -0.64
CA ILE A 164 19.48 -14.40 -0.73
C ILE A 164 20.16 -14.72 0.59
#